data_5efe306d927c2715e42548a055203549
#
_entry.id   5efe306d927c2715e42548a055203549
#
_cell.length_a   1.000
_cell.length_b   1.000
_cell.length_c   1.000
_cell.angle_alpha   90.00
_cell.angle_beta   90.00
_cell.angle_gamma   90.00
#
_symmetry.space_group_name_H-M   'P 1'
#
loop_
_entity.id
_entity.type
_entity.pdbx_description
1 polymer ?
#
loop_
_entity_poly.entity_id
_entity_poly.type
_entity_poly.pdbx_seq_one_letter_code
_entity_poly.pdbx_strand_id
1 'polypeptide(L)'
;SIWFAQGTSYVDFLQEDIRIRDYIHKRLKNKMVSRVQIARKTSSIIIDIYTARPGLVIGKKGEDIDKLRNELNVFINKNRKNPISVSINIEPIDKMWLDARLVAQEVARQLEERISFRRAMKMAIRYVMKEGAQGVKVQVSGRLGGAEIARSERYKQGRTPLHTLRADIDYANVVANTTYGVIGVKVWIYKGDILD
;
A
#
# COMPACT_ATOMS: atom_id res chain seq x y z
N SER A 1 -6.92 -6.59 -9.34
CA SER A 1 -8.33 -6.92 -9.63
C SER A 1 -8.41 -8.30 -10.25
N ILE A 2 -9.44 -9.04 -9.90
CA ILE A 2 -9.73 -10.38 -10.43
C ILE A 2 -11.10 -10.32 -11.11
N TRP A 3 -11.11 -10.10 -12.42
CA TRP A 3 -12.29 -10.15 -13.25
C TRP A 3 -11.92 -10.19 -14.73
N PHE A 4 -12.87 -10.63 -15.54
CA PHE A 4 -12.75 -10.68 -16.97
C PHE A 4 -13.91 -9.86 -17.58
N ALA A 5 -13.63 -9.06 -18.61
CA ALA A 5 -14.62 -8.32 -19.38
C ALA A 5 -14.17 -8.17 -20.84
N GLN A 6 -15.13 -8.07 -21.75
CA GLN A 6 -14.88 -7.88 -23.19
C GLN A 6 -15.45 -6.54 -23.67
N GLY A 7 -14.80 -5.95 -24.67
CA GLY A 7 -15.27 -4.75 -25.32
C GLY A 7 -15.36 -3.53 -24.40
N THR A 8 -16.41 -2.76 -24.54
CA THR A 8 -16.64 -1.51 -23.78
C THR A 8 -16.80 -1.72 -22.28
N SER A 9 -17.30 -2.88 -21.84
CA SER A 9 -17.46 -3.20 -20.42
C SER A 9 -16.12 -3.25 -19.66
N TYR A 10 -15.00 -3.53 -20.35
CA TYR A 10 -13.67 -3.48 -19.79
C TYR A 10 -13.30 -2.08 -19.30
N VAL A 11 -13.57 -1.07 -20.11
CA VAL A 11 -13.26 0.33 -19.78
C VAL A 11 -14.08 0.79 -18.57
N ASP A 12 -15.36 0.46 -18.52
CA ASP A 12 -16.25 0.83 -17.43
C ASP A 12 -15.81 0.19 -16.12
N PHE A 13 -15.49 -1.11 -16.13
CA PHE A 13 -15.01 -1.82 -14.95
C PHE A 13 -13.65 -1.30 -14.46
N LEU A 14 -12.74 -0.99 -15.39
CA LEU A 14 -11.43 -0.43 -15.04
C LEU A 14 -11.57 0.95 -14.38
N GLN A 15 -12.39 1.84 -14.97
CA GLN A 15 -12.61 3.17 -14.39
C GLN A 15 -13.26 3.09 -13.01
N GLU A 16 -14.21 2.20 -12.84
CA GLU A 16 -14.86 1.99 -11.55
C GLU A 16 -13.87 1.44 -10.51
N ASP A 17 -13.01 0.47 -10.87
CA ASP A 17 -11.98 -0.07 -9.98
C ASP A 17 -10.98 1.00 -9.54
N ILE A 18 -10.55 1.87 -10.44
CA ILE A 18 -9.66 2.98 -10.11
C ILE A 18 -10.34 3.91 -9.09
N ARG A 19 -11.60 4.29 -9.34
CA ARG A 19 -12.37 5.16 -8.43
C ARG A 19 -12.58 4.52 -7.06
N ILE A 20 -12.87 3.22 -7.00
CA ILE A 20 -13.01 2.47 -5.74
C ILE A 20 -11.67 2.48 -4.98
N ARG A 21 -10.55 2.19 -5.66
CA ARG A 21 -9.21 2.20 -5.03
C ARG A 21 -8.85 3.57 -4.47
N ASP A 22 -9.06 4.62 -5.26
CA ASP A 22 -8.78 6.00 -4.83
C ASP A 22 -9.63 6.40 -3.62
N TYR A 23 -10.91 6.01 -3.62
CA TYR A 23 -11.80 6.24 -2.49
C TYR A 23 -11.30 5.54 -1.23
N ILE A 24 -10.97 4.24 -1.33
CA ILE A 24 -10.46 3.46 -0.21
C ILE A 24 -9.13 4.02 0.30
N HIS A 25 -8.20 4.36 -0.61
CA HIS A 25 -6.92 4.94 -0.22
C HIS A 25 -7.06 6.30 0.48
N LYS A 26 -7.97 7.14 0.04
CA LYS A 26 -8.26 8.42 0.71
C LYS A 26 -8.87 8.21 2.09
N ARG A 27 -9.84 7.31 2.21
CA ARG A 27 -10.56 7.03 3.46
C ARG A 27 -9.69 6.34 4.52
N LEU A 28 -8.78 5.46 4.06
CA LEU A 28 -7.90 4.65 4.92
C LEU A 28 -6.43 5.13 4.92
N LYS A 29 -6.17 6.39 4.59
CA LYS A 29 -4.81 6.94 4.40
C LYS A 29 -3.84 6.60 5.53
N ASN A 30 -4.29 6.57 6.79
CA ASN A 30 -3.43 6.34 7.96
C ASN A 30 -3.61 4.96 8.59
N LYS A 31 -4.30 4.03 7.93
CA LYS A 31 -4.66 2.72 8.50
C LYS A 31 -3.74 1.58 8.03
N MET A 32 -2.55 1.90 7.52
CA MET A 32 -1.50 0.92 7.12
C MET A 32 -2.04 -0.15 6.16
N VAL A 33 -2.69 0.30 5.08
CA VAL A 33 -3.19 -0.57 4.00
C VAL A 33 -2.08 -0.85 3.00
N SER A 34 -1.77 -2.11 2.76
CA SER A 34 -0.78 -2.53 1.76
C SER A 34 -1.41 -2.55 0.37
N ARG A 35 -2.42 -3.38 0.17
CA ARG A 35 -3.06 -3.53 -1.13
C ARG A 35 -4.56 -3.71 -1.00
N VAL A 36 -5.28 -3.35 -2.06
CA VAL A 36 -6.72 -3.58 -2.22
C VAL A 36 -6.93 -4.48 -3.43
N GLN A 37 -7.58 -5.61 -3.24
CA GLN A 37 -7.93 -6.53 -4.31
C GLN A 37 -9.43 -6.45 -4.54
N ILE A 38 -9.84 -6.37 -5.80
CA ILE A 38 -11.25 -6.25 -6.20
C ILE A 38 -11.57 -7.46 -7.08
N ALA A 39 -12.49 -8.27 -6.64
CA ALA A 39 -13.05 -9.38 -7.40
C ALA A 39 -14.49 -9.05 -7.79
N ARG A 40 -14.84 -9.24 -9.06
CA ARG A 40 -16.18 -8.99 -9.58
C ARG A 40 -16.84 -10.30 -9.96
N LYS A 41 -18.02 -10.51 -9.43
CA LYS A 41 -18.96 -11.55 -9.87
C LYS A 41 -20.12 -10.88 -10.60
N THR A 42 -21.01 -11.67 -11.19
CA THR A 42 -22.14 -11.17 -11.96
C THR A 42 -23.05 -10.20 -11.18
N SER A 43 -23.28 -10.48 -9.89
CA SER A 43 -24.20 -9.71 -9.01
C SER A 43 -23.53 -9.11 -7.78
N SER A 44 -22.22 -9.30 -7.60
CA SER A 44 -21.52 -8.84 -6.38
C SER A 44 -20.09 -8.40 -6.67
N ILE A 45 -19.61 -7.44 -5.90
CA ILE A 45 -18.22 -7.00 -5.87
C ILE A 45 -17.65 -7.35 -4.49
N ILE A 46 -16.54 -8.07 -4.48
CA ILE A 46 -15.81 -8.43 -3.27
C ILE A 46 -14.53 -7.59 -3.23
N ILE A 47 -14.31 -6.88 -2.13
CA ILE A 47 -13.16 -6.02 -1.92
C ILE A 47 -12.37 -6.56 -0.74
N ASP A 48 -11.19 -7.12 -1.02
CA ASP A 48 -10.27 -7.61 0.00
C ASP A 48 -9.23 -6.52 0.31
N ILE A 49 -9.17 -6.09 1.55
CA ILE A 49 -8.28 -5.04 2.04
C ILE A 49 -7.20 -5.69 2.91
N TYR A 50 -5.96 -5.68 2.42
CA TYR A 50 -4.80 -6.20 3.15
C TYR A 50 -4.19 -5.11 4.03
N THR A 51 -4.16 -5.35 5.33
CA THR A 51 -3.67 -4.36 6.30
C THR A 51 -2.86 -4.99 7.43
N ALA A 52 -1.86 -4.25 7.95
CA ALA A 52 -1.13 -4.67 9.14
C ALA A 52 -1.90 -4.40 10.45
N ARG A 53 -2.92 -3.56 10.42
CA ARG A 53 -3.69 -3.16 11.60
C ARG A 53 -5.19 -3.32 11.38
N PRO A 54 -5.70 -4.55 11.31
CA PRO A 54 -7.11 -4.82 11.00
C PRO A 54 -8.08 -4.11 11.98
N GLY A 55 -7.75 -4.06 13.27
CA GLY A 55 -8.57 -3.39 14.27
C GLY A 55 -8.83 -1.90 14.01
N LEU A 56 -7.87 -1.19 13.38
CA LEU A 56 -8.07 0.22 13.00
C LEU A 56 -9.00 0.39 11.79
N VAL A 57 -9.09 -0.62 10.94
CA VAL A 57 -9.99 -0.60 9.78
C VAL A 57 -11.39 -1.01 10.17
N ILE A 58 -11.54 -2.05 11.00
CA ILE A 58 -12.81 -2.56 11.49
C ILE A 58 -13.50 -1.52 12.38
N GLY A 59 -12.72 -0.82 13.23
CA GLY A 59 -13.25 0.13 14.19
C GLY A 59 -13.93 -0.52 15.41
N LYS A 60 -14.50 0.32 16.28
CA LYS A 60 -15.21 -0.17 17.47
C LYS A 60 -16.47 -0.90 17.04
N LYS A 61 -16.63 -2.15 17.47
CA LYS A 61 -17.79 -3.02 17.18
C LYS A 61 -18.13 -3.16 15.68
N GLY A 62 -17.19 -2.89 14.77
CA GLY A 62 -17.44 -3.00 13.33
C GLY A 62 -18.08 -1.79 12.66
N GLU A 63 -18.30 -0.69 13.40
CA GLU A 63 -18.99 0.51 12.86
C GLU A 63 -18.27 1.13 11.65
N ASP A 64 -16.93 1.17 11.67
CA ASP A 64 -16.15 1.82 10.60
C ASP A 64 -16.23 1.02 9.30
N ILE A 65 -16.19 -0.32 9.37
CA ILE A 65 -16.32 -1.17 8.19
C ILE A 65 -17.73 -1.13 7.62
N ASP A 66 -18.76 -1.10 8.46
CA ASP A 66 -20.15 -1.00 8.02
C ASP A 66 -20.43 0.36 7.36
N LYS A 67 -19.91 1.45 7.92
CA LYS A 67 -19.94 2.78 7.27
C LYS A 67 -19.27 2.75 5.92
N LEU A 68 -18.04 2.20 5.83
CA LEU A 68 -17.29 2.10 4.58
C LEU A 68 -18.07 1.26 3.53
N ARG A 69 -18.67 0.14 3.95
CA ARG A 69 -19.49 -0.70 3.07
C ARG A 69 -20.70 0.05 2.53
N ASN A 70 -21.42 0.77 3.39
CA ASN A 70 -22.60 1.55 3.00
C ASN A 70 -22.21 2.72 2.07
N GLU A 71 -21.12 3.44 2.37
CA GLU A 71 -20.59 4.50 1.52
C GLU A 71 -20.21 3.96 0.13
N LEU A 72 -19.52 2.81 0.05
CA LEU A 72 -19.16 2.17 -1.21
C LEU A 72 -20.37 1.62 -1.97
N ASN A 73 -21.36 1.06 -1.28
CA ASN A 73 -22.62 0.64 -1.91
C ASN A 73 -23.33 1.81 -2.59
N VAL A 74 -23.45 2.95 -1.91
CA VAL A 74 -24.06 4.15 -2.49
C VAL A 74 -23.22 4.68 -3.65
N PHE A 75 -21.90 4.70 -3.51
CA PHE A 75 -20.97 5.19 -4.54
C PHE A 75 -21.03 4.37 -5.83
N ILE A 76 -21.03 3.03 -5.72
CA ILE A 76 -21.03 2.10 -6.85
C ILE A 76 -22.40 2.06 -7.53
N ASN A 77 -23.48 2.12 -6.76
CA ASN A 77 -24.84 1.97 -7.29
C ASN A 77 -25.48 3.30 -7.77
N LYS A 78 -24.81 4.44 -7.58
CA LYS A 78 -25.38 5.77 -7.87
C LYS A 78 -25.95 5.93 -9.28
N ASN A 79 -25.35 5.28 -10.28
CA ASN A 79 -25.74 5.41 -11.70
C ASN A 79 -26.16 4.06 -12.32
N ARG A 80 -26.44 3.03 -11.52
CA ARG A 80 -26.80 1.70 -12.01
C ARG A 80 -28.30 1.46 -11.99
N LYS A 81 -28.82 0.86 -13.07
CA LYS A 81 -30.20 0.37 -13.12
C LYS A 81 -30.40 -0.87 -12.24
N ASN A 82 -29.39 -1.76 -12.20
CA ASN A 82 -29.40 -2.97 -11.38
C ASN A 82 -28.40 -2.81 -10.24
N PRO A 83 -28.85 -2.78 -8.97
CA PRO A 83 -27.95 -2.65 -7.84
C PRO A 83 -27.08 -3.90 -7.67
N ILE A 84 -25.80 -3.68 -7.40
CA ILE A 84 -24.81 -4.74 -7.12
C ILE A 84 -24.49 -4.73 -5.63
N SER A 85 -24.42 -5.90 -5.00
CA SER A 85 -24.02 -6.03 -3.61
C SER A 85 -22.50 -5.85 -3.47
N VAL A 86 -22.07 -5.09 -2.45
CA VAL A 86 -20.65 -4.91 -2.13
C VAL A 86 -20.33 -5.58 -0.81
N SER A 87 -19.37 -6.47 -0.81
CA SER A 87 -18.80 -7.08 0.40
C SER A 87 -17.35 -6.65 0.57
N ILE A 88 -16.96 -6.41 1.83
CA ILE A 88 -15.60 -6.02 2.20
C ILE A 88 -15.06 -7.06 3.16
N ASN A 89 -13.90 -7.63 2.80
CA ASN A 89 -13.14 -8.51 3.67
C ASN A 89 -11.87 -7.79 4.11
N ILE A 90 -11.43 -8.04 5.33
CA ILE A 90 -10.17 -7.51 5.86
C ILE A 90 -9.23 -8.67 6.10
N GLU A 91 -8.12 -8.65 5.38
CA GLU A 91 -7.07 -9.66 5.45
C GLU A 91 -5.89 -9.13 6.25
N PRO A 92 -5.57 -9.75 7.41
CA PRO A 92 -4.43 -9.34 8.20
C PRO A 92 -3.11 -9.70 7.52
N ILE A 93 -2.09 -8.84 7.67
CA ILE A 93 -0.72 -9.13 7.25
C ILE A 93 0.10 -9.37 8.51
N ASP A 94 0.55 -10.63 8.72
CA ASP A 94 1.28 -11.02 9.92
C ASP A 94 2.68 -10.38 9.97
N LYS A 95 3.40 -10.37 8.83
CA LYS A 95 4.76 -9.85 8.73
C LYS A 95 4.79 -8.49 8.04
N MET A 96 4.47 -7.46 8.78
CA MET A 96 4.39 -6.08 8.28
C MET A 96 5.69 -5.60 7.61
N TRP A 97 6.84 -5.95 8.18
CA TRP A 97 8.14 -5.48 7.70
C TRP A 97 8.66 -6.24 6.47
N LEU A 98 8.00 -7.33 6.05
CA LEU A 98 8.28 -7.99 4.77
C LEU A 98 7.42 -7.47 3.61
N ASP A 99 6.53 -6.52 3.86
CA ASP A 99 5.73 -5.83 2.84
C ASP A 99 6.35 -4.46 2.56
N ALA A 100 6.86 -4.27 1.33
CA ALA A 100 7.56 -3.06 0.95
C ALA A 100 6.69 -1.80 1.05
N ARG A 101 5.38 -1.93 0.77
CA ARG A 101 4.45 -0.79 0.82
C ARG A 101 4.21 -0.32 2.24
N LEU A 102 4.04 -1.24 3.19
CA LEU A 102 3.88 -0.90 4.60
C LEU A 102 5.14 -0.27 5.18
N VAL A 103 6.31 -0.81 4.84
CA VAL A 103 7.61 -0.23 5.25
C VAL A 103 7.78 1.17 4.67
N ALA A 104 7.45 1.38 3.39
CA ALA A 104 7.55 2.69 2.77
C ALA A 104 6.58 3.71 3.39
N GLN A 105 5.35 3.28 3.72
CA GLN A 105 4.37 4.11 4.43
C GLN A 105 4.85 4.50 5.83
N GLU A 106 5.46 3.57 6.57
CA GLU A 106 5.99 3.85 7.90
C GLU A 106 7.17 4.84 7.85
N VAL A 107 8.08 4.69 6.88
CA VAL A 107 9.16 5.65 6.65
C VAL A 107 8.59 7.03 6.27
N ALA A 108 7.60 7.07 5.39
CA ALA A 108 6.95 8.32 4.97
C ALA A 108 6.28 9.02 6.17
N ARG A 109 5.55 8.29 7.01
CA ARG A 109 4.95 8.81 8.25
C ARG A 109 5.98 9.42 9.18
N GLN A 110 7.11 8.73 9.40
CA GLN A 110 8.19 9.24 10.24
C GLN A 110 8.83 10.52 9.69
N LEU A 111 8.91 10.65 8.36
CA LEU A 111 9.39 11.88 7.71
C LEU A 111 8.40 13.03 7.87
N GLU A 112 7.10 12.76 7.79
CA GLU A 112 6.04 13.76 8.04
C GLU A 112 6.02 14.20 9.51
N GLU A 113 6.36 13.32 10.45
CA GLU A 113 6.56 13.61 11.88
C GLU A 113 7.91 14.29 12.21
N ARG A 114 8.64 14.71 11.18
CA ARG A 114 9.95 15.39 11.31
C ARG A 114 11.05 14.57 11.96
N ILE A 115 10.95 13.26 11.94
CA ILE A 115 12.05 12.38 12.36
C ILE A 115 13.17 12.47 11.32
N SER A 116 14.44 12.47 11.79
CA SER A 116 15.58 12.48 10.87
C SER A 116 15.51 11.32 9.87
N PHE A 117 15.63 11.63 8.58
CA PHE A 117 15.57 10.63 7.51
C PHE A 117 16.58 9.50 7.68
N ARG A 118 17.79 9.80 8.21
CA ARG A 118 18.83 8.79 8.50
C ARG A 118 18.36 7.81 9.55
N ARG A 119 17.68 8.29 10.60
CA ARG A 119 17.14 7.45 11.68
C ARG A 119 15.98 6.59 11.15
N ALA A 120 15.04 7.18 10.42
CA ALA A 120 13.91 6.48 9.83
C ALA A 120 14.34 5.34 8.90
N MET A 121 15.29 5.61 7.98
CA MET A 121 15.81 4.59 7.07
C MET A 121 16.55 3.46 7.80
N LYS A 122 17.41 3.79 8.78
CA LYS A 122 18.15 2.77 9.56
C LYS A 122 17.22 1.91 10.41
N MET A 123 16.17 2.50 11.00
CA MET A 123 15.16 1.76 11.75
C MET A 123 14.39 0.79 10.84
N ALA A 124 13.91 1.25 9.71
CA ALA A 124 13.20 0.42 8.74
C ALA A 124 14.06 -0.79 8.32
N ILE A 125 15.32 -0.55 7.95
CA ILE A 125 16.26 -1.62 7.58
C ILE A 125 16.43 -2.64 8.70
N ARG A 126 16.61 -2.17 9.93
CA ARG A 126 16.79 -3.05 11.10
C ARG A 126 15.59 -3.97 11.31
N TYR A 127 14.37 -3.43 11.23
CA TYR A 127 13.15 -4.22 11.42
C TYR A 127 12.92 -5.21 10.29
N VAL A 128 13.14 -4.80 9.04
CA VAL A 128 13.02 -5.69 7.86
C VAL A 128 14.01 -6.87 7.98
N MET A 129 15.26 -6.60 8.34
CA MET A 129 16.27 -7.66 8.52
C MET A 129 15.93 -8.57 9.71
N LYS A 130 15.36 -8.02 10.79
CA LYS A 130 14.93 -8.81 11.96
C LYS A 130 13.80 -9.78 11.62
N GLU A 131 12.89 -9.43 10.71
CA GLU A 131 11.81 -10.32 10.25
C GLU A 131 12.25 -11.37 9.24
N GLY A 132 13.54 -11.40 8.88
CA GLY A 132 14.13 -12.47 8.08
C GLY A 132 14.24 -12.17 6.58
N ALA A 133 14.17 -10.91 6.16
CA ALA A 133 14.51 -10.54 4.78
C ALA A 133 16.00 -10.83 4.50
N GLN A 134 16.31 -11.32 3.30
CA GLN A 134 17.70 -11.56 2.87
C GLN A 134 18.42 -10.27 2.46
N GLY A 135 17.66 -9.23 2.17
CA GLY A 135 18.20 -7.93 1.88
C GLY A 135 17.14 -6.86 1.72
N VAL A 136 17.55 -5.62 1.97
CA VAL A 136 16.69 -4.45 1.87
C VAL A 136 17.47 -3.26 1.35
N LYS A 137 16.82 -2.47 0.50
CA LYS A 137 17.31 -1.18 0.02
C LYS A 137 16.22 -0.15 0.22
N VAL A 138 16.54 0.93 0.91
CA VAL A 138 15.64 2.07 1.10
C VAL A 138 16.29 3.30 0.46
N GLN A 139 15.52 4.03 -0.32
CA GLN A 139 15.94 5.28 -0.94
C GLN A 139 14.93 6.37 -0.65
N VAL A 140 15.43 7.54 -0.27
CA VAL A 140 14.63 8.73 0.00
C VAL A 140 15.16 9.87 -0.86
N SER A 141 14.27 10.56 -1.56
CA SER A 141 14.62 11.61 -2.53
C SER A 141 13.75 12.84 -2.36
N GLY A 142 14.37 14.01 -2.31
CA GLY A 142 13.69 15.30 -2.11
C GLY A 142 14.50 16.27 -1.27
N ARG A 143 13.84 17.25 -0.67
CA ARG A 143 14.45 18.23 0.26
C ARG A 143 14.64 17.61 1.65
N LEU A 144 15.65 16.76 1.78
CA LEU A 144 15.91 15.99 3.00
C LEU A 144 16.30 16.91 4.17
N GLY A 145 15.51 16.84 5.26
CA GLY A 145 15.71 17.70 6.43
C GLY A 145 15.45 19.18 6.19
N GLY A 146 14.71 19.55 5.13
CA GLY A 146 14.40 20.93 4.78
C GLY A 146 15.49 21.62 3.96
N ALA A 147 16.51 20.91 3.46
CA ALA A 147 17.56 21.49 2.63
C ALA A 147 16.98 22.15 1.38
N GLU A 148 17.56 23.28 0.95
CA GLU A 148 17.10 24.00 -0.25
C GLU A 148 17.30 23.17 -1.52
N ILE A 149 18.43 22.46 -1.61
CA ILE A 149 18.75 21.60 -2.75
C ILE A 149 18.27 20.18 -2.47
N ALA A 150 17.43 19.66 -3.34
CA ALA A 150 16.97 18.28 -3.28
C ALA A 150 18.12 17.30 -3.56
N ARG A 151 18.14 16.21 -2.81
CA ARG A 151 19.12 15.13 -3.01
C ARG A 151 18.49 13.77 -2.76
N SER A 152 19.18 12.71 -3.18
CA SER A 152 18.78 11.33 -2.97
C SER A 152 19.79 10.64 -2.06
N GLU A 153 19.28 10.05 -1.00
CA GLU A 153 20.06 9.23 -0.07
C GLU A 153 19.54 7.79 -0.11
N ARG A 154 20.45 6.83 -0.07
CA ARG A 154 20.11 5.41 -0.10
C ARG A 154 20.90 4.63 0.92
N TYR A 155 20.24 3.72 1.61
CA TYR A 155 20.87 2.73 2.48
C TYR A 155 20.47 1.33 2.03
N LYS A 156 21.41 0.39 2.14
CA LYS A 156 21.25 -0.99 1.73
C LYS A 156 21.87 -1.90 2.80
N GLN A 157 21.21 -3.03 3.07
CA GLN A 157 21.74 -4.10 3.89
C GLN A 157 21.36 -5.45 3.27
N GLY A 158 22.29 -6.41 3.31
CA GLY A 158 22.10 -7.71 2.67
C GLY A 158 22.17 -7.66 1.13
N ARG A 159 21.62 -8.66 0.48
CA ARG A 159 21.61 -8.81 -0.99
C ARG A 159 20.33 -8.19 -1.56
N THR A 160 20.42 -7.51 -2.69
CA THR A 160 19.26 -7.02 -3.45
C THR A 160 19.55 -7.23 -4.94
N PRO A 161 19.39 -8.47 -5.46
CA PRO A 161 19.77 -8.83 -6.83
C PRO A 161 18.69 -8.39 -7.82
N LEU A 162 18.69 -7.10 -8.21
CA LEU A 162 17.66 -6.52 -9.09
C LEU A 162 17.65 -7.05 -10.53
N HIS A 163 18.71 -7.74 -10.96
CA HIS A 163 18.82 -8.32 -12.30
C HIS A 163 18.46 -9.81 -12.34
N THR A 164 18.21 -10.46 -11.20
CA THR A 164 17.91 -11.89 -11.12
C THR A 164 16.40 -12.10 -11.21
N LEU A 165 15.91 -12.74 -12.27
CA LEU A 165 14.47 -12.95 -12.51
C LEU A 165 13.81 -13.84 -11.45
N ARG A 166 14.50 -14.84 -10.92
CA ARG A 166 14.01 -15.73 -9.87
C ARG A 166 13.95 -15.10 -8.48
N ALA A 167 14.51 -13.90 -8.31
CA ALA A 167 14.53 -13.22 -7.02
C ALA A 167 13.15 -12.64 -6.67
N ASP A 168 12.58 -13.04 -5.53
CA ASP A 168 11.36 -12.43 -4.98
C ASP A 168 11.71 -11.09 -4.34
N ILE A 169 11.50 -10.02 -5.09
CA ILE A 169 11.74 -8.64 -4.64
C ILE A 169 10.44 -7.88 -4.60
N ASP A 170 9.98 -7.59 -3.39
CA ASP A 170 8.86 -6.70 -3.18
C ASP A 170 9.32 -5.24 -3.29
N TYR A 171 8.56 -4.44 -4.04
CA TYR A 171 8.89 -3.03 -4.32
C TYR A 171 7.71 -2.12 -4.02
N ALA A 172 7.98 -1.00 -3.38
CA ALA A 172 7.00 0.06 -3.22
C ALA A 172 7.63 1.45 -3.38
N ASN A 173 6.78 2.36 -3.90
CA ASN A 173 7.04 3.79 -3.96
C ASN A 173 5.91 4.52 -3.25
N VAL A 174 6.25 5.34 -2.26
CA VAL A 174 5.32 6.13 -1.45
C VAL A 174 5.84 7.55 -1.33
N VAL A 175 4.92 8.48 -1.17
CA VAL A 175 5.19 9.90 -1.06
C VAL A 175 4.92 10.37 0.36
N ALA A 176 5.88 11.08 0.96
CA ALA A 176 5.72 11.81 2.21
C ALA A 176 5.51 13.31 1.92
N ASN A 177 4.43 13.88 2.43
CA ASN A 177 4.13 15.30 2.29
C ASN A 177 4.67 16.05 3.51
N THR A 178 5.75 16.78 3.31
CA THR A 178 6.37 17.57 4.38
C THR A 178 6.11 19.07 4.19
N THR A 179 6.35 19.87 5.23
CA THR A 179 6.22 21.33 5.17
C THR A 179 7.13 21.99 4.12
N TYR A 180 8.23 21.33 3.76
CA TYR A 180 9.21 21.84 2.78
C TYR A 180 9.01 21.24 1.36
N GLY A 181 7.94 20.49 1.15
CA GLY A 181 7.62 19.86 -0.12
C GLY A 181 7.50 18.33 -0.02
N VAL A 182 7.50 17.70 -1.16
CA VAL A 182 7.27 16.27 -1.30
C VAL A 182 8.59 15.50 -1.24
N ILE A 183 8.62 14.41 -0.47
CA ILE A 183 9.75 13.47 -0.41
C ILE A 183 9.28 12.12 -0.92
N GLY A 184 9.95 11.59 -1.94
CA GLY A 184 9.71 10.24 -2.47
C GLY A 184 10.45 9.19 -1.65
N VAL A 185 9.77 8.14 -1.24
CA VAL A 185 10.32 6.98 -0.53
C VAL A 185 10.18 5.74 -1.40
N LYS A 186 11.30 5.09 -1.72
CA LYS A 186 11.33 3.83 -2.47
C LYS A 186 11.95 2.74 -1.61
N VAL A 187 11.30 1.59 -1.56
CA VAL A 187 11.74 0.44 -0.77
C VAL A 187 11.78 -0.80 -1.65
N TRP A 188 12.85 -1.58 -1.54
CA TRP A 188 13.01 -2.90 -2.15
C TRP A 188 13.34 -3.88 -1.04
N ILE A 189 12.58 -4.96 -0.94
CA ILE A 189 12.79 -6.04 0.03
C ILE A 189 13.01 -7.32 -0.72
N TYR A 190 14.16 -7.92 -0.56
CA TYR A 190 14.48 -9.23 -1.12
C TYR A 190 14.14 -10.30 -0.09
N LYS A 191 13.18 -11.14 -0.42
CA LYS A 191 12.68 -12.23 0.44
C LYS A 191 13.43 -13.53 0.25
N GLY A 192 13.98 -13.75 -0.94
CA GLY A 192 14.69 -14.96 -1.33
C GLY A 192 14.52 -15.26 -2.81
N ASP A 193 15.10 -16.37 -3.27
CA ASP A 193 14.89 -16.84 -4.62
C ASP A 193 13.70 -17.81 -4.65
N ILE A 194 12.84 -17.69 -5.66
CA ILE A 194 11.81 -18.66 -5.98
C ILE A 194 12.49 -19.74 -6.79
N LEU A 195 12.64 -20.93 -6.20
CA LEU A 195 13.14 -22.14 -6.85
C LEU A 195 11.93 -23.07 -7.00
N ASP A 196 11.64 -23.45 -8.25
CA ASP A 196 10.62 -24.46 -8.58
C ASP A 196 11.10 -25.87 -8.19
#